data_410f60bd9f3fb272d7038d333cb18ec3
#
_entry.id   410f60bd9f3fb272d7038d333cb18ec3
#
_cell.length_a   1.000
_cell.length_b   1.000
_cell.length_c   1.000
_cell.angle_alpha   90.00
_cell.angle_beta   90.00
_cell.angle_gamma   90.00
#
_symmetry.space_group_name_H-M   'P 1'
#
loop_
_entity.id
_entity.type
_entity.pdbx_description
1 polymer ?
#
loop_
_entity_poly.entity_id
_entity_poly.type
_entity_poly.pdbx_seq_one_letter_code
_entity_poly.pdbx_strand_id
1 'polypeptide(L)'
;MNRTLTALAALLCTLLLAPAPARAERVKDLAQVAGVRGNPLIGYGLVVGLDGSGDRTSQTPFTVQSLKTMLEQLGATIPPGVNPQLKNVAAVAVNAELPAFAKPGQPIDVTVSSIGNAGSLRGGTLLMTQLKGADGEVYAIAQGNLIV
;
A
#
# COMPACT_ATOMS: atom_id res chain seq x y z
N MET A 1 50.05 -26.05 -42.36
CA MET A 1 49.92 -25.38 -41.06
C MET A 1 48.74 -24.40 -41.00
N ASN A 2 48.11 -24.06 -42.13
CA ASN A 2 47.01 -23.05 -42.16
C ASN A 2 45.59 -23.62 -42.12
N ARG A 3 45.41 -24.92 -42.37
CA ARG A 3 44.05 -25.52 -42.42
C ARG A 3 43.44 -25.81 -41.03
N THR A 4 44.27 -26.07 -40.06
CA THR A 4 43.86 -26.27 -38.67
C THR A 4 43.52 -24.96 -37.96
N LEU A 5 44.25 -23.88 -38.28
CA LEU A 5 44.02 -22.55 -37.72
C LEU A 5 42.70 -21.95 -38.24
N THR A 6 42.39 -22.14 -39.55
CA THR A 6 41.14 -21.70 -40.14
C THR A 6 39.93 -22.49 -39.62
N ALA A 7 40.07 -23.79 -39.36
CA ALA A 7 39.04 -24.61 -38.77
C ALA A 7 38.74 -24.19 -37.30
N LEU A 8 39.80 -23.86 -36.53
CA LEU A 8 39.64 -23.39 -35.16
C LEU A 8 39.00 -22.02 -35.09
N ALA A 9 39.35 -21.10 -36.00
CA ALA A 9 38.73 -19.79 -36.11
C ALA A 9 37.26 -19.86 -36.52
N ALA A 10 36.90 -20.75 -37.44
CA ALA A 10 35.49 -20.97 -37.83
C ALA A 10 34.67 -21.57 -36.70
N LEU A 11 35.21 -22.47 -35.89
CA LEU A 11 34.56 -23.06 -34.74
C LEU A 11 34.33 -22.02 -33.62
N LEU A 12 35.28 -21.12 -33.42
CA LEU A 12 35.17 -20.04 -32.43
C LEU A 12 34.13 -18.98 -32.84
N CYS A 13 34.04 -18.66 -34.13
CA CYS A 13 33.01 -17.75 -34.65
C CYS A 13 31.59 -18.31 -34.54
N THR A 14 31.39 -19.61 -34.70
CA THR A 14 30.06 -20.24 -34.53
C THR A 14 29.62 -20.31 -33.09
N LEU A 15 30.56 -20.35 -32.13
CA LEU A 15 30.20 -20.33 -30.68
C LEU A 15 29.79 -18.94 -30.19
N LEU A 16 30.21 -17.86 -30.88
CA LEU A 16 29.86 -16.49 -30.54
C LEU A 16 28.50 -16.02 -31.09
N LEU A 17 27.88 -16.81 -31.98
CA LEU A 17 26.55 -16.53 -32.52
C LEU A 17 25.43 -17.32 -31.84
N ALA A 18 25.64 -17.85 -30.64
CA ALA A 18 24.56 -18.45 -29.88
C ALA A 18 23.48 -17.37 -29.59
N PRO A 19 22.24 -17.53 -30.09
CA PRO A 19 21.21 -16.58 -29.79
C PRO A 19 20.98 -16.58 -28.28
N ALA A 20 21.18 -15.44 -27.62
CA ALA A 20 20.76 -15.27 -26.24
C ALA A 20 19.25 -15.59 -26.14
N PRO A 21 18.80 -16.37 -25.15
CA PRO A 21 17.39 -16.63 -24.98
C PRO A 21 16.69 -15.28 -24.73
N ALA A 22 15.99 -14.79 -25.76
CA ALA A 22 15.11 -13.63 -25.61
C ALA A 22 13.99 -14.06 -24.67
N ARG A 23 14.02 -13.61 -23.42
CA ARG A 23 12.88 -13.69 -22.51
C ARG A 23 11.82 -12.74 -23.04
N ALA A 24 10.93 -13.27 -23.85
CA ALA A 24 9.70 -12.59 -24.20
C ALA A 24 8.79 -12.57 -22.95
N GLU A 25 8.80 -11.48 -22.21
CA GLU A 25 7.86 -11.25 -21.13
C GLU A 25 6.48 -11.04 -21.77
N ARG A 26 5.52 -11.86 -21.36
CA ARG A 26 4.18 -11.80 -21.98
C ARG A 26 3.48 -10.52 -21.55
N VAL A 27 2.78 -9.85 -22.46
CA VAL A 27 1.98 -8.65 -22.16
C VAL A 27 0.98 -8.89 -21.02
N LYS A 28 0.48 -10.10 -20.84
CA LYS A 28 -0.37 -10.48 -19.71
C LYS A 28 0.31 -10.38 -18.34
N ASP A 29 1.64 -10.44 -18.28
CA ASP A 29 2.42 -10.37 -17.05
C ASP A 29 2.74 -8.90 -16.69
N LEU A 30 2.66 -7.98 -17.68
CA LEU A 30 2.92 -6.55 -17.55
C LEU A 30 1.66 -5.68 -17.62
N ALA A 31 0.58 -6.19 -18.22
CA ALA A 31 -0.67 -5.46 -18.40
C ALA A 31 -1.87 -6.30 -17.97
N GLN A 32 -2.79 -5.68 -17.25
CA GLN A 32 -4.08 -6.29 -16.94
C GLN A 32 -5.11 -5.83 -17.98
N VAL A 33 -5.95 -6.75 -18.46
CA VAL A 33 -7.01 -6.44 -19.43
C VAL A 33 -8.09 -5.58 -18.77
N ALA A 34 -8.43 -4.44 -19.38
CA ALA A 34 -9.53 -3.60 -18.90
C ALA A 34 -10.86 -4.36 -19.05
N GLY A 35 -11.73 -4.32 -18.01
CA GLY A 35 -13.10 -4.84 -18.06
C GLY A 35 -13.43 -5.96 -17.05
N VAL A 36 -12.46 -6.75 -16.58
CA VAL A 36 -12.65 -7.76 -15.54
C VAL A 36 -11.56 -7.58 -14.48
N ARG A 37 -11.46 -6.38 -13.95
CA ARG A 37 -10.46 -6.03 -12.93
C ARG A 37 -11.11 -5.83 -11.58
N GLY A 38 -10.39 -6.23 -10.53
CA GLY A 38 -10.53 -5.57 -9.26
C GLY A 38 -10.18 -4.09 -9.39
N ASN A 39 -10.94 -3.21 -8.77
CA ASN A 39 -10.61 -1.79 -8.69
C ASN A 39 -9.76 -1.57 -7.43
N PRO A 40 -8.53 -1.03 -7.57
CA PRO A 40 -7.73 -0.68 -6.40
C PRO A 40 -8.41 0.48 -5.65
N LEU A 41 -8.53 0.31 -4.35
CA LEU A 41 -9.06 1.31 -3.43
C LEU A 41 -7.95 1.75 -2.49
N ILE A 42 -7.94 3.03 -2.17
CA ILE A 42 -7.03 3.60 -1.18
C ILE A 42 -7.79 4.50 -0.21
N GLY A 43 -7.36 4.48 1.05
CA GLY A 43 -7.86 5.36 2.09
C GLY A 43 -6.74 5.84 3.00
N TYR A 44 -7.00 6.94 3.67
CA TYR A 44 -6.18 7.45 4.76
C TYR A 44 -6.97 7.31 6.06
N GLY A 45 -6.36 6.72 7.07
CA GLY A 45 -7.01 6.47 8.34
C GLY A 45 -6.12 6.68 9.55
N LEU A 46 -6.72 6.51 10.72
CA LEU A 46 -6.03 6.48 12.00
C LEU A 46 -6.23 5.14 12.68
N VAL A 47 -5.16 4.61 13.24
CA VAL A 47 -5.16 3.46 14.14
C VAL A 47 -4.94 3.97 15.54
N VAL A 48 -5.77 3.53 16.46
CA VAL A 48 -5.72 3.93 17.89
C VAL A 48 -5.55 2.70 18.78
N GLY A 49 -5.22 2.94 20.06
CA GLY A 49 -5.07 1.85 21.03
C GLY A 49 -3.74 1.09 20.94
N LEU A 50 -2.73 1.69 20.30
CA LEU A 50 -1.40 1.11 20.23
C LEU A 50 -0.68 1.25 21.59
N ASP A 51 -0.01 0.19 22.03
CA ASP A 51 0.72 0.17 23.31
C ASP A 51 2.10 0.84 23.16
N GLY A 52 2.11 2.16 23.04
CA GLY A 52 3.33 2.96 22.91
C GLY A 52 4.09 2.78 21.60
N SER A 53 3.59 1.96 20.67
CA SER A 53 4.22 1.65 19.39
C SER A 53 3.73 2.53 18.23
N GLY A 54 2.82 3.45 18.49
CA GLY A 54 2.27 4.38 17.50
C GLY A 54 3.27 5.46 17.06
N ASP A 55 2.76 6.42 16.31
CA ASP A 55 3.55 7.56 15.83
C ASP A 55 4.05 8.41 16.99
N ARG A 56 5.27 8.89 16.84
CA ARG A 56 5.78 9.97 17.69
C ARG A 56 5.19 11.29 17.20
N THR A 57 4.08 11.71 17.79
CA THR A 57 3.31 12.87 17.32
C THR A 57 4.11 14.18 17.31
N SER A 58 5.21 14.26 18.07
CA SER A 58 6.17 15.38 17.97
C SER A 58 6.92 15.44 16.62
N GLN A 59 7.00 14.32 15.89
CA GLN A 59 7.71 14.18 14.61
C GLN A 59 6.76 13.97 13.42
N THR A 60 5.48 13.73 13.68
CA THR A 60 4.44 13.45 12.67
C THR A 60 3.28 14.44 12.80
N PRO A 61 3.45 15.72 12.38
CA PRO A 61 2.43 16.75 12.54
C PRO A 61 1.12 16.42 11.82
N PHE A 62 1.16 15.66 10.73
CA PHE A 62 -0.04 15.20 10.02
C PHE A 62 -0.88 14.22 10.85
N THR A 63 -0.28 13.36 11.67
CA THR A 63 -1.01 12.49 12.61
C THR A 63 -1.75 13.32 13.65
N VAL A 64 -1.11 14.34 14.19
CA VAL A 64 -1.73 15.27 15.14
C VAL A 64 -2.90 16.02 14.51
N GLN A 65 -2.71 16.52 13.29
CA GLN A 65 -3.75 17.26 12.58
C GLN A 65 -4.97 16.38 12.31
N SER A 66 -4.74 15.16 11.85
CA SER A 66 -5.83 14.19 11.59
C SER A 66 -6.59 13.83 12.85
N LEU A 67 -5.87 13.63 13.96
CA LEU A 67 -6.48 13.36 15.26
C LEU A 67 -7.34 14.54 15.72
N LYS A 68 -6.84 15.77 15.60
CA LYS A 68 -7.61 16.98 15.94
C LYS A 68 -8.90 17.07 15.11
N THR A 69 -8.78 16.94 13.80
CA THR A 69 -9.93 16.99 12.89
C THR A 69 -10.97 15.93 13.24
N MET A 70 -10.54 14.72 13.55
CA MET A 70 -11.44 13.63 13.98
C MET A 70 -12.14 13.97 15.28
N LEU A 71 -11.43 14.47 16.30
CA LEU A 71 -12.00 14.84 17.58
C LEU A 71 -13.00 15.99 17.44
N GLU A 72 -12.70 16.96 16.59
CA GLU A 72 -13.62 18.06 16.26
C GLU A 72 -14.91 17.55 15.62
N GLN A 73 -14.80 16.59 14.69
CA GLN A 73 -15.99 15.93 14.08
C GLN A 73 -16.84 15.16 15.11
N LEU A 74 -16.21 14.68 16.18
CA LEU A 74 -16.88 14.01 17.30
C LEU A 74 -17.37 15.00 18.39
N GLY A 75 -17.21 16.31 18.17
CA GLY A 75 -17.67 17.34 19.10
C GLY A 75 -16.68 17.71 20.20
N ALA A 76 -15.45 17.18 20.15
CA ALA A 76 -14.38 17.53 21.10
C ALA A 76 -13.49 18.63 20.51
N THR A 77 -13.38 19.76 21.20
CA THR A 77 -12.53 20.88 20.74
C THR A 77 -11.20 20.86 21.48
N ILE A 78 -10.09 20.82 20.74
CA ILE A 78 -8.76 20.98 21.29
C ILE A 78 -8.36 22.46 21.17
N PRO A 79 -7.99 23.12 22.27
CA PRO A 79 -7.58 24.52 22.23
C PRO A 79 -6.42 24.75 21.24
N PRO A 80 -6.38 25.90 20.56
CA PRO A 80 -5.28 26.24 19.67
C PRO A 80 -3.95 26.28 20.46
N GLY A 81 -2.88 25.77 19.85
CA GLY A 81 -1.55 25.69 20.48
C GLY A 81 -1.29 24.42 21.29
N VAL A 82 -2.31 23.61 21.60
CA VAL A 82 -2.12 22.31 22.24
C VAL A 82 -1.73 21.27 21.19
N ASN A 83 -0.56 20.66 21.36
CA ASN A 83 -0.10 19.53 20.55
C ASN A 83 -0.03 18.29 21.43
N PRO A 84 -0.99 17.36 21.32
CA PRO A 84 -0.96 16.12 22.09
C PRO A 84 0.30 15.32 21.78
N GLN A 85 1.03 14.93 22.81
CA GLN A 85 2.19 14.05 22.70
C GLN A 85 1.75 12.62 22.95
N LEU A 86 1.35 11.94 21.88
CA LEU A 86 0.80 10.59 21.96
C LEU A 86 1.77 9.60 21.30
N LYS A 87 1.70 8.35 21.74
CA LYS A 87 2.41 7.21 21.14
C LYS A 87 1.47 6.02 20.90
N ASN A 88 0.19 6.23 21.09
CA ASN A 88 -0.84 5.20 20.96
C ASN A 88 -1.72 5.39 19.71
N VAL A 89 -1.35 6.30 18.83
CA VAL A 89 -2.05 6.60 17.57
C VAL A 89 -1.06 6.54 16.42
N ALA A 90 -1.49 6.05 15.28
CA ALA A 90 -0.70 6.04 14.05
C ALA A 90 -1.55 6.45 12.85
N ALA A 91 -0.97 7.25 11.97
CA ALA A 91 -1.54 7.51 10.65
C ALA A 91 -1.21 6.36 9.70
N VAL A 92 -2.20 5.90 8.95
CA VAL A 92 -2.09 4.73 8.10
C VAL A 92 -2.68 4.97 6.72
N ALA A 93 -2.06 4.31 5.72
CA ALA A 93 -2.68 4.05 4.44
C ALA A 93 -3.44 2.73 4.51
N VAL A 94 -4.62 2.72 3.95
CA VAL A 94 -5.46 1.52 3.85
C VAL A 94 -5.66 1.22 2.38
N ASN A 95 -5.26 0.04 1.97
CA ASN A 95 -5.36 -0.43 0.59
C ASN A 95 -6.31 -1.64 0.53
N ALA A 96 -7.13 -1.69 -0.50
CA ALA A 96 -8.00 -2.81 -0.78
C ALA A 96 -8.14 -3.00 -2.29
N GLU A 97 -8.62 -4.15 -2.69
CA GLU A 97 -9.04 -4.42 -4.05
C GLU A 97 -10.53 -4.73 -4.04
N LEU A 98 -11.31 -3.93 -4.75
CA LEU A 98 -12.73 -4.20 -4.94
C LEU A 98 -12.86 -5.25 -6.06
N PRO A 99 -13.31 -6.49 -5.75
CA PRO A 99 -13.48 -7.52 -6.77
C PRO A 99 -14.42 -7.09 -7.88
N ALA A 100 -14.20 -7.58 -9.10
CA ALA A 100 -15.15 -7.44 -10.17
C ALA A 100 -16.49 -8.08 -9.74
N PHE A 101 -17.61 -7.41 -10.06
CA PHE A 101 -18.97 -7.86 -9.69
C PHE A 101 -19.23 -7.88 -8.15
N ALA A 102 -18.47 -7.13 -7.35
CA ALA A 102 -18.76 -6.97 -5.93
C ALA A 102 -20.15 -6.37 -5.71
N LYS A 103 -20.87 -6.93 -4.74
CA LYS A 103 -22.21 -6.47 -4.37
C LYS A 103 -22.14 -5.59 -3.13
N PRO A 104 -23.05 -4.61 -2.98
CA PRO A 104 -23.19 -3.86 -1.72
C PRO A 104 -23.34 -4.81 -0.53
N GLY A 105 -22.60 -4.53 0.56
CA GLY A 105 -22.60 -5.35 1.78
C GLY A 105 -21.64 -6.55 1.75
N GLN A 106 -20.92 -6.77 0.66
CA GLN A 106 -19.90 -7.81 0.60
C GLN A 106 -18.63 -7.35 1.35
N PRO A 107 -18.08 -8.19 2.25
CA PRO A 107 -16.80 -7.89 2.90
C PRO A 107 -15.66 -8.03 1.91
N ILE A 108 -14.64 -7.17 2.05
CA ILE A 108 -13.40 -7.21 1.30
C ILE A 108 -12.22 -7.15 2.27
N ASP A 109 -11.12 -7.79 1.90
CA ASP A 109 -9.90 -7.71 2.68
C ASP A 109 -9.21 -6.37 2.49
N VAL A 110 -8.67 -5.83 3.57
CA VAL A 110 -7.93 -4.57 3.57
C VAL A 110 -6.53 -4.76 4.15
N THR A 111 -5.57 -4.07 3.57
CA THR A 111 -4.20 -4.00 4.08
C THR A 111 -3.96 -2.62 4.69
N VAL A 112 -3.50 -2.59 5.93
CA VAL A 112 -3.22 -1.36 6.68
C VAL A 112 -1.70 -1.21 6.85
N SER A 113 -1.17 -0.07 6.41
CA SER A 113 0.26 0.23 6.45
C SER A 113 0.52 1.57 7.13
N SER A 114 1.47 1.62 8.06
CA SER A 114 1.87 2.89 8.68
C SER A 114 2.52 3.82 7.65
N ILE A 115 2.13 5.07 7.65
CA ILE A 115 2.76 6.15 6.86
C ILE A 115 3.56 7.14 7.71
N GLY A 116 3.44 7.02 9.03
CA GLY A 116 4.22 7.78 9.99
C GLY A 116 5.50 7.05 10.42
N ASN A 117 5.82 7.15 11.68
CA ASN A 117 6.97 6.49 12.29
C ASN A 117 6.57 5.48 13.39
N ALA A 118 5.38 4.92 13.30
CA ALA A 118 4.92 3.87 14.19
C ALA A 118 5.79 2.62 14.07
N GLY A 119 6.23 2.10 15.19
CA GLY A 119 7.05 0.88 15.24
C GLY A 119 6.26 -0.39 15.03
N SER A 120 4.98 -0.41 15.39
CA SER A 120 4.06 -1.54 15.20
C SER A 120 2.61 -1.05 15.23
N LEU A 121 1.77 -1.72 14.47
CA LEU A 121 0.31 -1.52 14.48
C LEU A 121 -0.44 -2.62 15.25
N ARG A 122 0.29 -3.54 15.89
CA ARG A 122 -0.27 -4.68 16.58
C ARG A 122 -1.16 -4.24 17.75
N GLY A 123 -2.34 -4.85 17.83
CA GLY A 123 -3.32 -4.56 18.90
C GLY A 123 -4.10 -3.28 18.70
N GLY A 124 -3.82 -2.54 17.64
CA GLY A 124 -4.56 -1.31 17.31
C GLY A 124 -5.89 -1.58 16.65
N THR A 125 -6.74 -0.57 16.71
CA THR A 125 -8.04 -0.54 16.04
C THR A 125 -8.04 0.56 14.97
N LEU A 126 -8.35 0.19 13.73
CA LEU A 126 -8.55 1.15 12.64
C LEU A 126 -9.89 1.85 12.85
N LEU A 127 -9.85 3.16 12.89
CA LEU A 127 -11.05 3.99 12.91
C LEU A 127 -11.71 4.02 11.53
N MET A 128 -12.98 4.39 11.49
CA MET A 128 -13.76 4.46 10.25
C MET A 128 -13.00 5.23 9.15
N THR A 129 -12.68 4.53 8.09
CA THR A 129 -11.86 5.02 6.98
C THR A 129 -12.57 4.81 5.67
N GLN A 130 -12.74 5.86 4.90
CA GLN A 130 -13.31 5.80 3.56
C GLN A 130 -12.25 5.33 2.56
N LEU A 131 -12.57 4.33 1.75
CA LEU A 131 -11.75 3.83 0.68
C LEU A 131 -12.26 4.35 -0.66
N LYS A 132 -11.39 5.03 -1.39
CA LYS A 132 -11.70 5.68 -2.66
C LYS A 132 -11.04 4.96 -3.81
N GLY A 133 -11.74 4.92 -4.94
CA GLY A 133 -11.20 4.48 -6.21
C GLY A 133 -10.36 5.55 -6.92
N ALA A 134 -9.86 5.22 -8.09
CA ALA A 134 -9.07 6.13 -8.93
C ALA A 134 -9.87 7.36 -9.41
N ASP A 135 -11.18 7.27 -9.45
CA ASP A 135 -12.11 8.36 -9.77
C ASP A 135 -12.38 9.32 -8.58
N GLY A 136 -11.86 9.00 -7.39
CA GLY A 136 -12.04 9.78 -6.16
C GLY A 136 -13.34 9.48 -5.41
N GLU A 137 -14.21 8.62 -5.95
CA GLU A 137 -15.45 8.20 -5.31
C GLU A 137 -15.22 7.17 -4.21
N VAL A 138 -16.08 7.19 -3.18
CA VAL A 138 -16.02 6.25 -2.06
C VAL A 138 -16.75 4.96 -2.42
N TYR A 139 -16.04 3.83 -2.38
CA TYR A 139 -16.57 2.51 -2.71
C TYR A 139 -16.69 1.59 -1.51
N ALA A 140 -15.93 1.83 -0.45
CA ALA A 140 -15.95 1.00 0.75
C ALA A 140 -15.61 1.81 2.01
N ILE A 141 -15.94 1.25 3.15
CA ILE A 141 -15.56 1.77 4.46
C ILE A 141 -14.85 0.65 5.22
N ALA A 142 -13.67 0.94 5.74
CA ALA A 142 -12.88 0.04 6.56
C ALA A 142 -12.89 0.48 8.02
N GLN A 143 -13.08 -0.46 8.93
CA GLN A 143 -13.03 -0.25 10.38
C GLN A 143 -12.82 -1.58 11.09
N GLY A 144 -12.09 -1.59 12.18
CA GLY A 144 -11.99 -2.78 13.04
C GLY A 144 -10.59 -3.01 13.61
N ASN A 145 -10.46 -4.10 14.35
CA ASN A 145 -9.21 -4.48 14.97
C ASN A 145 -8.22 -5.02 13.93
N LEU A 146 -6.95 -4.65 14.09
CA LEU A 146 -5.88 -5.09 13.21
C LEU A 146 -5.37 -6.47 13.63
N ILE A 147 -5.20 -7.33 12.64
CA ILE A 147 -4.52 -8.61 12.77
C ILE A 147 -3.14 -8.45 12.14
N VAL A 148 -2.10 -8.75 12.90
CA VAL A 148 -0.69 -8.62 12.50
C VAL A 148 0.03 -9.94 12.70
#